data_99b93e4cc8bfb595981e167f4e2dd538
#
_entry.id   99b93e4cc8bfb595981e167f4e2dd538
#
_cell.length_a   1.000
_cell.length_b   1.000
_cell.length_c   1.000
_cell.angle_alpha   90.00
_cell.angle_beta   90.00
_cell.angle_gamma   90.00
#
_symmetry.space_group_name_H-M   'P 1'
#
loop_
_entity.id
_entity.type
_entity.pdbx_description
1 polymer ?
#
loop_
_entity_poly.entity_id
_entity_poly.type
_entity_poly.pdbx_seq_one_letter_code
_entity_poly.pdbx_strand_id
1 'polypeptide(L)'
;MAVTVAQPGSRTGRPPRHLADLDLAGRRAAVTELGLPAYRADQLSRHYFARLTDDPAEMTDLPAPARAQLAGALLPPLLTAERELDCDGGRTRKTLWRALDGALVESVLMRYPDRKSVV
;
A
#
# COMPACT_ATOMS: atom_id res chain seq x y z
N MET A 1 2.18 16.42 -6.09
CA MET A 1 2.25 15.11 -6.77
C MET A 1 1.19 15.03 -7.86
N ALA A 2 1.54 14.49 -8.96
CA ALA A 2 0.60 14.19 -10.00
C ALA A 2 0.78 12.71 -10.39
N VAL A 3 -0.31 12.01 -10.52
CA VAL A 3 -0.28 10.63 -10.98
C VAL A 3 -0.80 10.61 -12.41
N THR A 4 -0.01 10.07 -13.30
CA THR A 4 -0.40 9.91 -14.67
C THR A 4 -0.90 8.50 -14.96
N VAL A 5 -1.32 8.30 -16.15
CA VAL A 5 -2.10 7.17 -16.61
C VAL A 5 -1.40 5.84 -16.34
N ALA A 6 -2.13 4.88 -15.80
CA ALA A 6 -1.74 3.49 -15.80
C ALA A 6 -1.82 2.91 -17.21
N GLN A 7 -0.76 2.23 -17.61
CA GLN A 7 -0.76 1.55 -18.90
C GLN A 7 -1.31 0.12 -18.74
N PRO A 8 -2.13 -0.34 -19.69
CA PRO A 8 -2.66 -1.69 -19.60
C PRO A 8 -1.55 -2.73 -19.71
N GLY A 9 -1.59 -3.71 -18.85
CA GLY A 9 -0.69 -4.86 -18.87
C GLY A 9 -1.48 -6.14 -19.00
N SER A 10 -0.78 -7.24 -19.21
CA SER A 10 -1.41 -8.56 -19.25
C SER A 10 -1.87 -8.93 -17.85
N ARG A 11 -3.14 -9.24 -17.70
CA ARG A 11 -3.67 -9.72 -16.43
C ARG A 11 -3.48 -11.22 -16.34
N THR A 12 -2.64 -11.64 -15.40
CA THR A 12 -2.36 -13.06 -15.18
C THR A 12 -2.85 -13.45 -13.81
N GLY A 13 -4.12 -13.83 -13.70
CA GLY A 13 -4.70 -14.29 -12.46
C GLY A 13 -5.35 -13.19 -11.63
N ARG A 14 -5.86 -13.58 -10.46
CA ARG A 14 -6.52 -12.66 -9.54
C ARG A 14 -5.49 -11.92 -8.72
N PRO A 15 -5.69 -10.61 -8.46
CA PRO A 15 -4.88 -9.92 -7.48
C PRO A 15 -5.09 -10.56 -6.10
N PRO A 16 -4.07 -10.55 -5.23
CA PRO A 16 -4.23 -11.04 -3.87
C PRO A 16 -5.25 -10.19 -3.13
N ARG A 17 -5.89 -10.79 -2.11
CA ARG A 17 -6.85 -10.09 -1.29
C ARG A 17 -6.16 -8.98 -0.51
N HIS A 18 -6.77 -7.81 -0.52
CA HIS A 18 -6.24 -6.64 0.18
C HIS A 18 -7.26 -6.11 1.17
N LEU A 19 -6.77 -5.56 2.29
CA LEU A 19 -7.61 -5.00 3.34
C LEU A 19 -8.57 -3.93 2.80
N ALA A 20 -8.11 -3.12 1.85
CA ALA A 20 -8.90 -2.04 1.27
C ALA A 20 -10.07 -2.54 0.40
N ASP A 21 -10.05 -3.80 -0.03
CA ASP A 21 -11.13 -4.38 -0.82
C ASP A 21 -12.31 -4.84 0.03
N LEU A 22 -12.17 -4.83 1.35
CA LEU A 22 -13.13 -5.37 2.27
C LEU A 22 -13.78 -4.26 3.10
N ASP A 23 -15.07 -4.40 3.40
CA ASP A 23 -15.71 -3.57 4.41
C ASP A 23 -15.30 -4.04 5.81
N LEU A 24 -15.77 -3.37 6.85
CA LEU A 24 -15.36 -3.69 8.22
C LEU A 24 -15.74 -5.13 8.60
N ALA A 25 -16.92 -5.57 8.24
CA ALA A 25 -17.36 -6.94 8.51
C ALA A 25 -16.49 -7.96 7.77
N GLY A 26 -16.15 -7.67 6.52
CA GLY A 26 -15.27 -8.52 5.71
C GLY A 26 -13.86 -8.58 6.27
N ARG A 27 -13.34 -7.47 6.78
CA ARG A 27 -12.00 -7.43 7.42
C ARG A 27 -11.97 -8.28 8.68
N ARG A 28 -13.01 -8.18 9.51
CA ARG A 28 -13.13 -8.99 10.73
C ARG A 28 -13.24 -10.47 10.40
N ALA A 29 -14.02 -10.83 9.39
CA ALA A 29 -14.12 -12.21 8.94
C ALA A 29 -12.79 -12.74 8.44
N ALA A 30 -12.05 -11.96 7.65
CA ALA A 30 -10.75 -12.35 7.13
C ALA A 30 -9.74 -12.59 8.25
N VAL A 31 -9.72 -11.72 9.26
CA VAL A 31 -8.84 -11.87 10.42
C VAL A 31 -9.20 -13.13 11.22
N THR A 32 -10.48 -13.41 11.38
CA THR A 32 -10.94 -14.61 12.08
C THR A 32 -10.55 -15.87 11.33
N GLU A 33 -10.59 -15.87 10.00
CA GLU A 33 -10.11 -16.97 9.17
C GLU A 33 -8.64 -17.29 9.40
N LEU A 34 -7.85 -16.29 9.77
CA LEU A 34 -6.43 -16.46 10.09
C LEU A 34 -6.20 -16.98 11.52
N GLY A 35 -7.26 -17.23 12.27
CA GLY A 35 -7.17 -17.71 13.64
C GLY A 35 -6.92 -16.60 14.67
N LEU A 36 -7.16 -15.35 14.31
CA LEU A 36 -6.93 -14.20 15.18
C LEU A 36 -8.27 -13.61 15.66
N PRO A 37 -8.29 -12.92 16.82
CA PRO A 37 -9.50 -12.25 17.28
C PRO A 37 -9.95 -11.17 16.29
N ALA A 38 -11.27 -11.01 16.15
CA ALA A 38 -11.84 -10.05 15.19
C ALA A 38 -11.39 -8.60 15.44
N TYR A 39 -11.15 -8.21 16.69
CA TYR A 39 -10.70 -6.84 17.00
C TYR A 39 -9.33 -6.50 16.40
N ARG A 40 -8.55 -7.48 16.01
CA ARG A 40 -7.28 -7.24 15.31
C ARG A 40 -7.51 -6.56 13.96
N ALA A 41 -8.67 -6.81 13.35
CA ALA A 41 -9.06 -6.12 12.10
C ALA A 41 -9.21 -4.62 12.34
N ASP A 42 -9.79 -4.22 13.46
CA ASP A 42 -9.95 -2.81 13.79
C ASP A 42 -8.63 -2.12 14.05
N GLN A 43 -7.70 -2.80 14.73
CA GLN A 43 -6.34 -2.30 14.95
C GLN A 43 -5.58 -2.13 13.64
N LEU A 44 -5.62 -3.14 12.78
CA LEU A 44 -4.97 -3.10 11.47
C LEU A 44 -5.56 -1.99 10.61
N SER A 45 -6.89 -1.85 10.59
CA SER A 45 -7.57 -0.81 9.84
C SER A 45 -7.16 0.59 10.28
N ARG A 46 -6.97 0.79 11.58
CA ARG A 46 -6.53 2.08 12.12
C ARG A 46 -5.12 2.43 11.63
N HIS A 47 -4.22 1.47 11.60
CA HIS A 47 -2.88 1.70 11.09
C HIS A 47 -2.90 2.04 9.59
N TYR A 48 -3.63 1.27 8.82
CA TYR A 48 -3.64 1.44 7.37
C TYR A 48 -4.39 2.71 6.93
N PHE A 49 -5.61 2.93 7.44
CA PHE A 49 -6.46 4.02 6.96
C PHE A 49 -6.28 5.34 7.72
N ALA A 50 -6.03 5.30 9.02
CA ALA A 50 -5.89 6.52 9.81
C ALA A 50 -4.45 6.98 9.92
N ARG A 51 -3.51 6.04 10.11
CA ARG A 51 -2.08 6.37 10.24
C ARG A 51 -1.32 6.24 8.94
N LEU A 52 -1.96 5.75 7.88
CA LEU A 52 -1.41 5.61 6.54
C LEU A 52 -0.12 4.80 6.49
N THR A 53 -0.03 3.76 7.30
CA THR A 53 1.13 2.85 7.31
C THR A 53 0.72 1.44 6.96
N ASP A 54 1.54 0.76 6.17
CA ASP A 54 1.45 -0.66 5.89
C ASP A 54 2.66 -1.43 6.43
N ASP A 55 3.53 -0.76 7.18
CA ASP A 55 4.72 -1.37 7.75
C ASP A 55 4.38 -2.08 9.06
N PRO A 56 4.52 -3.42 9.12
CA PRO A 56 4.23 -4.17 10.34
C PRO A 56 5.05 -3.71 11.54
N ALA A 57 6.24 -3.21 11.33
CA ALA A 57 7.11 -2.76 12.42
C ALA A 57 6.54 -1.54 13.15
N GLU A 58 5.68 -0.75 12.51
CA GLU A 58 5.04 0.41 13.11
C GLU A 58 3.75 0.07 13.86
N MET A 59 3.26 -1.15 13.71
CA MET A 59 2.00 -1.61 14.32
C MET A 59 2.23 -2.19 15.71
N THR A 60 2.65 -1.34 16.65
CA THR A 60 3.14 -1.77 17.97
C THR A 60 2.06 -2.31 18.89
N ASP A 61 0.79 -2.04 18.64
CA ASP A 61 -0.33 -2.59 19.39
C ASP A 61 -0.71 -4.01 18.97
N LEU A 62 -0.11 -4.51 17.89
CA LEU A 62 -0.30 -5.88 17.42
C LEU A 62 0.87 -6.74 17.88
N PRO A 63 0.63 -7.98 18.35
CA PRO A 63 1.73 -8.90 18.64
C PRO A 63 2.57 -9.17 17.40
N ALA A 64 3.88 -9.35 17.57
CA ALA A 64 4.79 -9.51 16.45
C ALA A 64 4.39 -10.63 15.47
N PRO A 65 3.99 -11.84 15.91
CA PRO A 65 3.51 -12.86 14.99
C PRO A 65 2.26 -12.45 14.23
N ALA A 66 1.32 -11.76 14.89
CA ALA A 66 0.08 -11.29 14.26
C ALA A 66 0.37 -10.23 13.21
N ARG A 67 1.31 -9.32 13.48
CA ARG A 67 1.70 -8.28 12.51
C ARG A 67 2.16 -8.89 11.19
N ALA A 68 3.06 -9.85 11.27
CA ALA A 68 3.60 -10.50 10.08
C ALA A 68 2.52 -11.27 9.32
N GLN A 69 1.67 -12.00 10.04
CA GLN A 69 0.61 -12.78 9.45
C GLN A 69 -0.44 -11.91 8.75
N LEU A 70 -0.87 -10.84 9.41
CA LEU A 70 -1.87 -9.93 8.87
C LEU A 70 -1.34 -9.16 7.66
N ALA A 71 -0.11 -8.65 7.74
CA ALA A 71 0.49 -7.93 6.63
C ALA A 71 0.68 -8.84 5.41
N GLY A 72 1.13 -10.07 5.62
CA GLY A 72 1.32 -11.02 4.53
C GLY A 72 0.01 -11.43 3.85
N ALA A 73 -1.08 -11.53 4.62
CA ALA A 73 -2.37 -11.98 4.11
C ALA A 73 -3.23 -10.86 3.54
N LEU A 74 -3.19 -9.66 4.13
CA LEU A 74 -4.13 -8.58 3.84
C LEU A 74 -3.48 -7.29 3.31
N LEU A 75 -2.17 -7.14 3.43
CA LEU A 75 -1.43 -5.99 2.94
C LEU A 75 -0.33 -6.41 1.96
N PRO A 76 -0.68 -7.16 0.89
CA PRO A 76 0.32 -7.53 -0.11
C PRO A 76 0.80 -6.27 -0.83
N PRO A 77 2.06 -6.24 -1.29
CA PRO A 77 2.53 -5.12 -2.09
C PRO A 77 1.75 -5.05 -3.40
N LEU A 78 1.15 -3.90 -3.68
CA LEU A 78 0.37 -3.68 -4.89
C LEU A 78 1.21 -3.11 -6.02
N LEU A 79 2.24 -2.38 -5.66
CA LEU A 79 3.12 -1.71 -6.62
C LEU A 79 4.58 -1.98 -6.24
N THR A 80 5.39 -2.21 -7.25
CA THR A 80 6.84 -2.35 -7.09
C THR A 80 7.52 -1.25 -7.88
N ALA A 81 8.45 -0.54 -7.25
CA ALA A 81 9.22 0.50 -7.93
C ALA A 81 10.19 -0.15 -8.92
N GLU A 82 10.01 0.13 -10.21
CA GLU A 82 10.89 -0.38 -11.26
C GLU A 82 12.04 0.57 -11.54
N ARG A 83 11.77 1.87 -11.49
CA ARG A 83 12.75 2.89 -11.82
C ARG A 83 12.38 4.19 -11.13
N GLU A 84 13.39 4.87 -10.62
CA GLU A 84 13.27 6.22 -10.09
C GLU A 84 14.23 7.14 -10.84
N LEU A 85 13.76 8.34 -11.14
CA LEU A 85 14.55 9.37 -11.81
C LEU A 85 14.34 10.70 -11.10
N ASP A 86 15.43 11.29 -10.63
CA ASP A 86 15.41 12.62 -10.04
C ASP A 86 15.78 13.66 -11.11
N CYS A 87 15.02 14.73 -11.16
CA CYS A 87 15.20 15.83 -12.09
C CYS A 87 15.22 17.15 -11.33
N ASP A 88 15.69 18.22 -11.99
CA ASP A 88 15.66 19.58 -11.46
C ASP A 88 16.35 19.70 -10.08
N GLY A 89 17.50 19.06 -9.92
CA GLY A 89 18.24 19.12 -8.67
C GLY A 89 17.54 18.43 -7.50
N GLY A 90 16.73 17.42 -7.79
CA GLY A 90 15.99 16.67 -6.78
C GLY A 90 14.61 17.24 -6.47
N ARG A 91 14.19 18.29 -7.17
CA ARG A 91 12.84 18.88 -6.97
C ARG A 91 11.74 18.04 -7.59
N THR A 92 12.08 17.26 -8.59
CA THR A 92 11.12 16.37 -9.27
C THR A 92 11.62 14.95 -9.20
N ARG A 93 10.79 14.06 -8.70
CA ARG A 93 11.07 12.62 -8.70
C ARG A 93 9.99 11.92 -9.50
N LYS A 94 10.43 11.19 -10.52
CA LYS A 94 9.56 10.34 -11.32
C LYS A 94 9.81 8.90 -10.91
N THR A 95 8.74 8.18 -10.62
CA THR A 95 8.83 6.77 -10.27
C THR A 95 7.95 5.97 -11.21
N LEU A 96 8.54 4.95 -11.79
CA LEU A 96 7.81 3.96 -12.59
C LEU A 96 7.50 2.77 -11.70
N TRP A 97 6.23 2.46 -11.55
CA TRP A 97 5.74 1.38 -10.70
C TRP A 97 5.20 0.25 -11.56
N ARG A 98 5.45 -0.97 -11.13
CA ARG A 98 4.83 -2.15 -11.71
C ARG A 98 3.73 -2.65 -10.78
N ALA A 99 2.52 -2.77 -11.30
CA ALA A 99 1.41 -3.37 -10.59
C ALA A 99 1.46 -4.89 -10.70
N LEU A 100 0.66 -5.57 -9.88
CA LEU A 100 0.65 -7.03 -9.83
C LEU A 100 0.23 -7.69 -11.15
N ASP A 101 -0.60 -7.02 -11.93
CA ASP A 101 -1.05 -7.50 -13.25
C ASP A 101 -0.07 -7.16 -14.38
N GLY A 102 1.07 -6.58 -14.07
CA GLY A 102 2.06 -6.16 -15.05
C GLY A 102 1.86 -4.76 -15.60
N ALA A 103 0.79 -4.07 -15.24
CA ALA A 103 0.55 -2.70 -15.66
C ALA A 103 1.62 -1.77 -15.10
N LEU A 104 1.99 -0.74 -15.89
CA LEU A 104 2.97 0.25 -15.47
C LEU A 104 2.26 1.56 -15.15
N VAL A 105 2.66 2.15 -14.02
CA VAL A 105 2.10 3.41 -13.54
C VAL A 105 3.25 4.38 -13.30
N GLU A 106 3.14 5.60 -13.79
CA GLU A 106 4.12 6.64 -13.52
C GLU A 106 3.56 7.63 -12.50
N SER A 107 4.36 7.94 -11.48
CA SER A 107 4.06 8.99 -10.53
C SER A 107 5.14 10.06 -10.56
N VAL A 108 4.73 11.30 -10.36
CA VAL A 108 5.64 12.44 -10.34
C VAL A 108 5.43 13.18 -9.02
N LEU A 109 6.50 13.28 -8.24
CA LEU A 109 6.52 14.09 -7.02
C LEU A 109 7.29 15.37 -7.32
N MET A 110 6.64 16.51 -7.13
CA MET A 110 7.23 17.81 -7.31
C MET A 110 7.40 18.51 -5.96
N ARG A 111 8.57 19.10 -5.74
CA ARG A 111 8.87 19.89 -4.55
C ARG A 111 9.23 21.30 -4.97
N TYR A 112 8.62 22.26 -4.30
CA TYR A 112 8.88 23.67 -4.56
C TYR A 112 9.73 24.25 -3.43
N PRO A 113 10.70 25.14 -3.75
CA PRO A 113 11.65 25.62 -2.74
C PRO A 113 11.01 26.33 -1.54
N ASP A 114 9.89 27.00 -1.76
CA ASP A 114 9.18 27.82 -0.78
C ASP A 114 7.85 27.21 -0.33
N ARG A 115 7.59 25.95 -0.67
CA ARG A 115 6.36 25.26 -0.35
C ARG A 115 6.63 23.84 0.11
N LYS A 116 5.70 23.32 0.90
CA LYS A 116 5.73 21.89 1.25
C LYS A 116 5.41 21.07 0.01
N SER A 117 5.87 19.81 0.04
CA SER A 117 5.53 18.85 -1.02
C SER A 117 4.02 18.74 -1.16
N VAL A 118 3.56 18.72 -2.40
CA VAL A 118 2.15 18.51 -2.74
C VAL A 118 1.96 17.05 -3.07
N VAL A 119 1.02 16.46 -2.42
CA VAL A 119 0.68 15.05 -2.62
C VAL A 119 -0.68 14.93 -3.25
#